data_0b448e04b501448640fc8d639bc24156
#
_entry.id   0b448e04b501448640fc8d639bc24156
#
_cell.length_a   1.000
_cell.length_b   1.000
_cell.length_c   1.000
_cell.angle_alpha   90.00
_cell.angle_beta   90.00
_cell.angle_gamma   90.00
#
_symmetry.space_group_name_H-M   'P 1'
#
loop_
_entity.id
_entity.type
_entity.pdbx_description
1 polymer ?
#
loop_
_entity_poly.entity_id
_entity_poly.type
_entity_poly.pdbx_seq_one_letter_code
_entity_poly.pdbx_strand_id
1 'polypeptide(L)'
;LSILVIDVGTSSVRAAVVGPDAAVSHEFARPTSPDTPVAGLVEFDARGYADAALDCARAALDAHGPVEAVGIANQRASTIVWDRDTGEPVAPAQGWQDLRTVGRCLELAGDGIRLAPNQSATKVADILDAVDPGRQRDLCFGTPDSWLVWVLTEGAHHVSDLSNAALWGLLRSDGTHYDAR
;
A
#
# COMPACT_ATOMS: atom_id res chain seq x y z
N LEU A 1 -16.52 -19.51 11.82
CA LEU A 1 -15.32 -18.72 11.50
C LEU A 1 -15.75 -17.30 11.21
N SER A 2 -15.38 -16.34 12.09
CA SER A 2 -15.56 -14.91 11.84
C SER A 2 -14.23 -14.28 11.48
N ILE A 3 -14.24 -13.40 10.47
CA ILE A 3 -13.04 -12.76 9.92
C ILE A 3 -13.20 -11.25 10.03
N LEU A 4 -12.21 -10.56 10.57
CA LEU A 4 -12.11 -9.12 10.45
C LEU A 4 -11.58 -8.79 9.04
N VAL A 5 -12.29 -7.97 8.29
CA VAL A 5 -11.84 -7.46 7.00
C VAL A 5 -11.52 -5.98 7.15
N ILE A 6 -10.34 -5.59 6.72
CA ILE A 6 -9.88 -4.20 6.65
C ILE A 6 -9.75 -3.83 5.18
N ASP A 7 -10.46 -2.79 4.74
CA ASP A 7 -10.42 -2.29 3.36
C ASP A 7 -9.82 -0.88 3.35
N VAL A 8 -8.62 -0.77 2.78
CA VAL A 8 -7.90 0.50 2.64
C VAL A 8 -8.14 1.06 1.24
N GLY A 9 -9.25 1.76 1.08
CA GLY A 9 -9.64 2.40 -0.18
C GLY A 9 -8.93 3.73 -0.43
N THR A 10 -9.23 4.35 -1.57
CA THR A 10 -8.66 5.66 -1.93
C THR A 10 -9.27 6.80 -1.12
N SER A 11 -10.56 6.75 -0.83
CA SER A 11 -11.31 7.83 -0.17
C SER A 11 -11.81 7.48 1.23
N SER A 12 -11.64 6.25 1.65
CA SER A 12 -12.01 5.79 2.99
C SER A 12 -11.28 4.53 3.36
N VAL A 13 -11.05 4.37 4.66
CA VAL A 13 -10.66 3.10 5.27
C VAL A 13 -11.85 2.54 6.03
N ARG A 14 -12.05 1.23 5.93
CA ARG A 14 -13.16 0.52 6.60
C ARG A 14 -12.65 -0.74 7.28
N ALA A 15 -13.36 -1.14 8.32
CA ALA A 15 -13.23 -2.48 8.87
C ALA A 15 -14.61 -3.02 9.20
N ALA A 16 -14.82 -4.31 8.99
CA ALA A 16 -16.06 -5.00 9.27
C ALA A 16 -15.78 -6.45 9.64
N VAL A 17 -16.72 -7.09 10.34
CA VAL A 17 -16.65 -8.51 10.61
C VAL A 17 -17.54 -9.27 9.62
N VAL A 18 -16.95 -10.30 8.99
CA VAL A 18 -17.63 -11.22 8.08
C VAL A 18 -17.86 -12.55 8.80
N GLY A 19 -19.11 -12.92 8.95
CA GLY A 19 -19.53 -14.18 9.60
C GLY A 19 -19.37 -15.41 8.68
N PRO A 20 -19.60 -16.63 9.22
CA PRO A 20 -19.49 -17.88 8.46
C PRO A 20 -20.54 -18.02 7.34
N ASP A 21 -21.61 -17.26 7.42
CA ASP A 21 -22.65 -17.14 6.40
C ASP A 21 -22.39 -16.04 5.37
N ALA A 22 -21.19 -15.46 5.38
CA ALA A 22 -20.78 -14.30 4.58
C ALA A 22 -21.57 -13.01 4.90
N ALA A 23 -22.32 -12.95 5.98
CA ALA A 23 -22.97 -11.72 6.44
C ALA A 23 -21.91 -10.73 6.96
N VAL A 24 -22.00 -9.48 6.50
CA VAL A 24 -21.17 -8.38 6.96
C VAL A 24 -21.85 -7.70 8.15
N SER A 25 -21.11 -7.47 9.21
CA SER A 25 -21.61 -6.81 10.43
C SER A 25 -20.53 -5.92 11.04
N HIS A 26 -20.92 -5.06 11.98
CA HIS A 26 -20.02 -4.22 12.75
C HIS A 26 -19.05 -3.43 11.85
N GLU A 27 -19.61 -2.80 10.79
CA GLU A 27 -18.85 -1.97 9.87
C GLU A 27 -18.58 -0.60 10.47
N PHE A 28 -17.30 -0.21 10.46
CA PHE A 28 -16.82 1.10 10.85
C PHE A 28 -15.98 1.68 9.71
N ALA A 29 -16.14 2.97 9.44
CA ALA A 29 -15.43 3.65 8.36
C ALA A 29 -14.86 4.98 8.84
N ARG A 30 -13.73 5.36 8.25
CA ARG A 30 -13.13 6.68 8.37
C ARG A 30 -12.90 7.23 6.97
N PRO A 31 -13.39 8.42 6.66
CA PRO A 31 -13.03 9.09 5.42
C PRO A 31 -11.52 9.40 5.45
N THR A 32 -10.88 9.14 4.33
CA THR A 32 -9.50 9.49 4.07
C THR A 32 -9.48 10.11 2.68
N SER A 33 -8.71 11.15 2.48
CA SER A 33 -8.60 11.77 1.15
C SER A 33 -7.13 11.92 0.82
N PRO A 34 -6.72 11.50 -0.38
CA PRO A 34 -5.39 11.85 -0.85
C PRO A 34 -5.27 13.37 -0.99
N ASP A 35 -4.08 13.88 -0.76
CA ASP A 35 -3.73 15.25 -1.08
C ASP A 35 -3.34 15.37 -2.56
N THR A 36 -3.66 16.49 -3.17
CA THR A 36 -3.32 16.82 -4.55
C THR A 36 -2.60 18.16 -4.59
N PRO A 37 -1.33 18.21 -4.15
CA PRO A 37 -0.59 19.47 -3.98
C PRO A 37 -0.44 20.24 -5.29
N VAL A 38 -0.39 19.51 -6.40
CA VAL A 38 -0.36 20.06 -7.77
C VAL A 38 -1.15 19.13 -8.69
N ALA A 39 -1.72 19.64 -9.76
CA ALA A 39 -2.44 18.84 -10.75
C ALA A 39 -1.58 17.66 -11.26
N GLY A 40 -2.09 16.45 -11.15
CA GLY A 40 -1.40 15.21 -11.53
C GLY A 40 -0.56 14.58 -10.42
N LEU A 41 -0.35 15.25 -9.28
CA LEU A 41 0.26 14.64 -8.11
C LEU A 41 -0.85 14.16 -7.16
N VAL A 42 -0.69 12.95 -6.63
CA VAL A 42 -1.64 12.36 -5.68
C VAL A 42 -0.84 11.70 -4.56
N GLU A 43 -0.89 12.29 -3.39
CA GLU A 43 -0.16 11.87 -2.21
C GLU A 43 -1.10 11.48 -1.08
N PHE A 44 -0.64 10.65 -0.16
CA PHE A 44 -1.37 10.37 1.06
C PHE A 44 -0.44 10.10 2.25
N ASP A 45 -0.95 10.35 3.44
CA ASP A 45 -0.27 10.03 4.69
C ASP A 45 -0.44 8.54 5.01
N ALA A 46 0.62 7.75 4.79
CA ALA A 46 0.60 6.33 5.05
C ALA A 46 0.34 6.00 6.53
N ARG A 47 0.85 6.81 7.46
CA ARG A 47 0.62 6.61 8.89
C ARG A 47 -0.84 6.90 9.24
N GLY A 48 -1.39 8.01 8.77
CA GLY A 48 -2.79 8.35 8.99
C GLY A 48 -3.75 7.30 8.42
N TYR A 49 -3.40 6.65 7.29
CA TYR A 49 -4.18 5.52 6.76
C TYR A 49 -4.09 4.28 7.66
N ALA A 50 -2.90 3.96 8.21
CA ALA A 50 -2.75 2.86 9.15
C ALA A 50 -3.50 3.13 10.46
N ASP A 51 -3.41 4.33 11.01
CA ASP A 51 -4.13 4.73 12.22
C ASP A 51 -5.65 4.62 12.03
N ALA A 52 -6.17 5.10 10.90
CA ALA A 52 -7.59 4.96 10.55
C ALA A 52 -8.01 3.47 10.43
N ALA A 53 -7.15 2.62 9.85
CA ALA A 53 -7.39 1.19 9.74
C ALA A 53 -7.44 0.52 11.12
N LEU A 54 -6.49 0.83 11.99
CA LEU A 54 -6.45 0.32 13.36
C LEU A 54 -7.65 0.78 14.19
N ASP A 55 -8.06 2.04 14.06
CA ASP A 55 -9.24 2.57 14.76
C ASP A 55 -10.53 1.86 14.31
N CYS A 56 -10.73 1.70 13.00
CA CYS A 56 -11.87 0.96 12.48
C CYS A 56 -11.85 -0.52 12.92
N ALA A 57 -10.68 -1.16 12.89
CA ALA A 57 -10.49 -2.54 13.30
C ALA A 57 -10.81 -2.73 14.79
N ARG A 58 -10.28 -1.87 15.65
CA ARG A 58 -10.57 -1.90 17.09
C ARG A 58 -12.07 -1.73 17.35
N ALA A 59 -12.71 -0.75 16.73
CA ALA A 59 -14.15 -0.52 16.89
C ALA A 59 -14.98 -1.75 16.47
N ALA A 60 -14.59 -2.42 15.37
CA ALA A 60 -15.27 -3.64 14.92
C ALA A 60 -15.08 -4.81 15.91
N LEU A 61 -13.87 -4.99 16.45
CA LEU A 61 -13.57 -6.02 17.43
C LEU A 61 -14.24 -5.74 18.79
N ASP A 62 -14.28 -4.49 19.23
CA ASP A 62 -14.96 -4.09 20.48
C ASP A 62 -16.46 -4.37 20.40
N ALA A 63 -17.07 -4.23 19.22
CA ALA A 63 -18.48 -4.50 19.00
C ALA A 63 -18.81 -5.99 18.81
N HIS A 64 -17.92 -6.76 18.17
CA HIS A 64 -18.15 -8.18 17.84
C HIS A 64 -17.54 -9.14 18.85
N GLY A 65 -16.35 -8.84 19.36
CA GLY A 65 -15.48 -9.75 20.09
C GLY A 65 -14.38 -10.39 19.21
N PRO A 66 -13.72 -11.45 19.69
CA PRO A 66 -12.60 -12.08 18.99
C PRO A 66 -13.00 -12.66 17.63
N VAL A 67 -12.04 -12.62 16.70
CA VAL A 67 -12.13 -13.21 15.35
C VAL A 67 -10.98 -14.20 15.15
N GLU A 68 -11.10 -15.08 14.16
CA GLU A 68 -10.10 -16.12 13.92
C GLU A 68 -9.05 -15.73 12.89
N ALA A 69 -9.35 -14.72 12.07
CA ALA A 69 -8.42 -14.24 11.04
C ALA A 69 -8.66 -12.76 10.70
N VAL A 70 -7.67 -12.15 10.05
CA VAL A 70 -7.76 -10.81 9.46
C VAL A 70 -7.51 -10.91 7.97
N GLY A 71 -8.41 -10.34 7.17
CA GLY A 71 -8.23 -10.14 5.74
C GLY A 71 -8.00 -8.67 5.42
N ILE A 72 -7.11 -8.37 4.49
CA ILE A 72 -6.81 -7.02 4.05
C ILE A 72 -7.16 -6.88 2.57
N ALA A 73 -7.98 -5.89 2.23
CA ALA A 73 -8.20 -5.40 0.89
C ALA A 73 -7.69 -3.96 0.78
N ASN A 74 -7.23 -3.55 -0.38
CA ASN A 74 -6.64 -2.22 -0.52
C ASN A 74 -6.71 -1.66 -1.94
N GLN A 75 -6.54 -0.34 -2.05
CA GLN A 75 -6.20 0.32 -3.29
C GLN A 75 -4.85 -0.18 -3.79
N ARG A 76 -4.82 -0.81 -4.96
CA ARG A 76 -3.59 -1.39 -5.53
C ARG A 76 -2.69 -0.31 -6.12
N ALA A 77 -1.40 -0.60 -6.27
CA ALA A 77 -0.38 0.24 -6.92
C ALA A 77 -0.07 1.59 -6.23
N SER A 78 -0.79 1.97 -5.20
CA SER A 78 -0.35 3.05 -4.30
C SER A 78 0.91 2.61 -3.58
N THR A 79 1.91 3.49 -3.51
CA THR A 79 3.28 3.11 -3.14
C THR A 79 3.71 3.83 -1.88
N ILE A 80 4.19 3.08 -0.92
CA ILE A 80 4.72 3.54 0.36
C ILE A 80 6.16 3.07 0.47
N VAL A 81 7.06 3.94 0.93
CA VAL A 81 8.44 3.59 1.27
C VAL A 81 8.68 3.98 2.73
N TRP A 82 9.25 3.07 3.49
CA TRP A 82 9.54 3.28 4.92
C TRP A 82 10.90 2.74 5.31
N ASP A 83 11.43 3.30 6.36
CA ASP A 83 12.69 2.87 6.94
C ASP A 83 12.48 1.57 7.73
N ARG A 84 13.32 0.56 7.50
CA ARG A 84 13.17 -0.76 8.10
C ARG A 84 13.39 -0.76 9.61
N ASP A 85 14.31 0.04 10.09
CA ASP A 85 14.67 0.04 11.50
C ASP A 85 13.65 0.81 12.34
N THR A 86 13.17 1.94 11.83
CA THR A 86 12.25 2.81 12.56
C THR A 86 10.79 2.51 12.28
N GLY A 87 10.48 1.88 11.15
CA GLY A 87 9.11 1.70 10.65
C GLY A 87 8.44 3.01 10.22
N GLU A 88 9.20 4.09 10.00
CA GLU A 88 8.65 5.39 9.62
C GLU A 88 8.62 5.56 8.09
N PRO A 89 7.50 6.02 7.51
CA PRO A 89 7.47 6.44 6.11
C PRO A 89 8.51 7.54 5.86
N VAL A 90 9.30 7.41 4.79
CA VAL A 90 10.39 8.35 4.48
C VAL A 90 9.97 9.51 3.57
N ALA A 91 8.76 9.42 3.01
CA ALA A 91 8.16 10.44 2.16
C ALA A 91 6.63 10.27 2.18
N PRO A 92 5.84 11.26 1.70
CA PRO A 92 4.43 11.04 1.38
C PRO A 92 4.28 9.86 0.43
N ALA A 93 3.31 9.01 0.70
CA ALA A 93 3.01 7.88 -0.17
C ALA A 93 2.40 8.38 -1.50
N GLN A 94 2.77 7.74 -2.61
CA GLN A 94 2.29 8.13 -3.94
C GLN A 94 1.10 7.26 -4.34
N GLY A 95 -0.04 7.89 -4.58
CA GLY A 95 -1.28 7.24 -4.98
C GLY A 95 -1.17 6.55 -6.36
N TRP A 96 -2.04 5.59 -6.63
CA TRP A 96 -2.09 4.92 -7.94
C TRP A 96 -2.46 5.88 -9.09
N GLN A 97 -3.07 7.02 -8.78
CA GLN A 97 -3.47 8.07 -9.72
C GLN A 97 -2.35 9.07 -10.01
N ASP A 98 -1.23 8.99 -9.25
CA ASP A 98 -0.13 9.93 -9.39
C ASP A 98 0.56 9.80 -10.75
N LEU A 99 0.76 10.91 -11.43
CA LEU A 99 1.30 11.00 -12.79
C LEU A 99 2.73 11.56 -12.85
N ARG A 100 3.38 11.82 -11.69
CA ARG A 100 4.73 12.44 -11.67
C ARG A 100 5.77 11.66 -12.46
N THR A 101 5.63 10.35 -12.54
CA THR A 101 6.59 9.44 -13.18
C THR A 101 6.30 9.18 -14.67
N VAL A 102 5.34 9.87 -15.29
CA VAL A 102 5.02 9.70 -16.73
C VAL A 102 6.26 9.93 -17.61
N GLY A 103 7.04 10.99 -17.35
CA GLY A 103 8.28 11.26 -18.09
C GLY A 103 9.25 10.08 -18.03
N ARG A 104 9.48 9.54 -16.83
CA ARG A 104 10.33 8.37 -16.62
C ARG A 104 9.80 7.11 -17.33
N CYS A 105 8.50 6.91 -17.36
CA CYS A 105 7.91 5.81 -18.12
C CYS A 105 8.18 5.93 -19.63
N LEU A 106 8.15 7.15 -20.17
CA LEU A 106 8.45 7.41 -21.59
C LEU A 106 9.93 7.19 -21.92
N GLU A 107 10.84 7.61 -21.05
CA GLU A 107 12.29 7.36 -21.18
C GLU A 107 12.57 5.86 -21.19
N LEU A 108 12.06 5.11 -20.21
CA LEU A 108 12.21 3.66 -20.11
C LEU A 108 11.61 2.92 -21.32
N ALA A 109 10.51 3.43 -21.88
CA ALA A 109 9.91 2.85 -23.07
C ALA A 109 10.85 2.98 -24.30
N GLY A 110 11.65 4.03 -24.38
CA GLY A 110 12.72 4.20 -25.38
C GLY A 110 13.79 3.11 -25.29
N ASP A 111 14.06 2.62 -24.07
CA ASP A 111 14.99 1.53 -23.80
C ASP A 111 14.33 0.13 -23.85
N GLY A 112 13.07 0.06 -24.27
CA GLY A 112 12.32 -1.19 -24.39
C GLY A 112 11.66 -1.68 -23.10
N ILE A 113 11.74 -0.91 -22.01
CA ILE A 113 11.11 -1.23 -20.72
C ILE A 113 9.75 -0.54 -20.65
N ARG A 114 8.67 -1.31 -20.64
CA ARG A 114 7.31 -0.78 -20.67
C ARG A 114 6.70 -0.81 -19.26
N LEU A 115 6.63 0.36 -18.64
CA LEU A 115 5.97 0.60 -17.37
C LEU A 115 4.89 1.67 -17.53
N ALA A 116 3.88 1.59 -16.68
CA ALA A 116 2.84 2.60 -16.60
C ALA A 116 3.00 3.43 -15.30
N PRO A 117 2.63 4.72 -15.29
CA PRO A 117 2.80 5.58 -14.13
C PRO A 117 1.99 5.14 -12.90
N ASN A 118 0.94 4.35 -13.09
CA ASN A 118 0.19 3.75 -12.00
C ASN A 118 0.86 2.50 -11.39
N GLN A 119 1.97 1.99 -11.94
CA GLN A 119 2.76 0.91 -11.33
C GLN A 119 3.72 1.45 -10.27
N SER A 120 4.10 0.61 -9.29
CA SER A 120 4.93 1.04 -8.17
C SER A 120 6.40 1.28 -8.54
N ALA A 121 6.95 0.57 -9.53
CA ALA A 121 8.38 0.59 -9.86
C ALA A 121 8.94 2.01 -10.05
N THR A 122 8.30 2.83 -10.87
CA THR A 122 8.77 4.20 -11.13
C THR A 122 8.55 5.13 -9.94
N LYS A 123 7.49 4.92 -9.14
CA LYS A 123 7.22 5.67 -7.91
C LYS A 123 8.25 5.38 -6.82
N VAL A 124 8.59 4.10 -6.63
CA VAL A 124 9.67 3.71 -5.71
C VAL A 124 10.97 4.39 -6.12
N ALA A 125 11.32 4.34 -7.41
CA ALA A 125 12.52 4.98 -7.91
C ALA A 125 12.50 6.51 -7.67
N ASP A 126 11.37 7.18 -7.92
CA ASP A 126 11.20 8.62 -7.67
C ASP A 126 11.40 8.97 -6.18
N ILE A 127 10.78 8.22 -5.28
CA ILE A 127 10.95 8.42 -3.83
C ILE A 127 12.42 8.19 -3.44
N LEU A 128 13.03 7.08 -3.89
CA LEU A 128 14.40 6.76 -3.54
C LEU A 128 15.40 7.78 -4.10
N ASP A 129 15.17 8.32 -5.30
CA ASP A 129 16.03 9.37 -5.88
C ASP A 129 16.00 10.65 -5.02
N ALA A 130 14.86 10.93 -4.38
CA ALA A 130 14.70 12.09 -3.50
C ALA A 130 15.31 11.88 -2.10
N VAL A 131 15.12 10.69 -1.47
CA VAL A 131 15.43 10.49 -0.05
C VAL A 131 16.71 9.69 0.19
N ASP A 132 17.17 8.91 -0.79
CA ASP A 132 18.36 8.06 -0.72
C ASP A 132 18.99 7.87 -2.11
N PRO A 133 19.50 8.95 -2.74
CA PRO A 133 20.09 8.87 -4.08
C PRO A 133 21.30 7.91 -4.15
N GLY A 134 21.98 7.72 -3.04
CA GLY A 134 23.09 6.77 -2.91
C GLY A 134 22.69 5.33 -2.65
N ARG A 135 21.41 5.05 -2.43
CA ARG A 135 20.89 3.70 -2.10
C ARG A 135 21.63 3.05 -0.91
N GLN A 136 21.82 3.79 0.17
CA GLN A 136 22.60 3.35 1.33
C GLN A 136 21.75 3.03 2.55
N ARG A 137 20.46 3.41 2.54
CA ARG A 137 19.54 3.15 3.63
C ARG A 137 18.86 1.79 3.44
N ASP A 138 18.57 1.11 4.56
CA ASP A 138 17.73 -0.10 4.54
C ASP A 138 16.25 0.30 4.52
N LEU A 139 15.71 0.43 3.33
CA LEU A 139 14.34 0.85 3.10
C LEU A 139 13.47 -0.31 2.60
N CYS A 140 12.26 -0.34 3.10
CA CYS A 140 11.19 -1.20 2.62
C CYS A 140 10.28 -0.42 1.68
N PHE A 141 9.66 -1.11 0.73
CA PHE A 141 8.53 -0.55 0.00
C PHE A 141 7.38 -1.56 -0.08
N GLY A 142 6.19 -1.06 -0.31
CA GLY A 142 5.02 -1.89 -0.56
C GLY A 142 3.80 -1.07 -0.94
N THR A 143 2.72 -1.77 -1.21
CA THR A 143 1.37 -1.25 -1.31
C THR A 143 0.72 -1.20 0.08
N PRO A 144 -0.46 -0.59 0.25
CA PRO A 144 -1.09 -0.47 1.56
C PRO A 144 -1.28 -1.78 2.33
N ASP A 145 -1.42 -2.92 1.64
CA ASP A 145 -1.44 -4.24 2.28
C ASP A 145 -0.13 -4.55 2.99
N SER A 146 1.01 -4.41 2.30
CA SER A 146 2.34 -4.64 2.89
C SER A 146 2.61 -3.71 4.07
N TRP A 147 2.27 -2.43 3.91
CA TRP A 147 2.41 -1.44 4.96
C TRP A 147 1.55 -1.79 6.19
N LEU A 148 0.30 -2.17 5.97
CA LEU A 148 -0.60 -2.51 7.07
C LEU A 148 -0.18 -3.80 7.78
N VAL A 149 0.29 -4.83 7.04
CA VAL A 149 0.87 -6.03 7.66
C VAL A 149 2.10 -5.67 8.48
N TRP A 150 2.99 -4.82 7.95
CA TRP A 150 4.15 -4.32 8.70
C TRP A 150 3.75 -3.66 10.02
N VAL A 151 2.77 -2.74 9.99
CA VAL A 151 2.27 -2.04 11.18
C VAL A 151 1.60 -3.01 12.16
N LEU A 152 0.71 -3.89 11.68
CA LEU A 152 -0.01 -4.87 12.52
C LEU A 152 0.92 -5.90 13.18
N THR A 153 2.07 -6.16 12.60
CA THR A 153 3.05 -7.13 13.11
C THR A 153 4.27 -6.49 13.76
N GLU A 154 4.22 -5.17 14.00
CA GLU A 154 5.31 -4.40 14.62
C GLU A 154 6.66 -4.64 13.91
N GLY A 155 6.63 -4.69 12.57
CA GLY A 155 7.80 -4.91 11.74
C GLY A 155 8.24 -6.37 11.56
N ALA A 156 7.53 -7.33 12.15
CA ALA A 156 7.93 -8.74 12.06
C ALA A 156 7.73 -9.35 10.66
N HIS A 157 6.81 -8.82 9.87
CA HIS A 157 6.52 -9.35 8.53
C HIS A 157 6.42 -8.25 7.48
N HIS A 158 7.16 -8.45 6.37
CA HIS A 158 7.11 -7.63 5.18
C HIS A 158 6.70 -8.52 4.00
N VAL A 159 5.42 -8.60 3.76
CA VAL A 159 4.80 -9.47 2.74
C VAL A 159 3.72 -8.73 1.97
N SER A 160 3.40 -9.21 0.78
CA SER A 160 2.28 -8.78 -0.04
C SER A 160 1.64 -9.97 -0.73
N ASP A 161 0.43 -9.81 -1.21
CA ASP A 161 -0.19 -10.80 -2.06
C ASP A 161 0.20 -10.63 -3.54
N LEU A 162 -0.01 -11.70 -4.31
CA LEU A 162 0.35 -11.70 -5.72
C LEU A 162 -0.46 -10.67 -6.55
N SER A 163 -1.68 -10.36 -6.16
CA SER A 163 -2.53 -9.41 -6.91
C SER A 163 -2.02 -7.96 -6.78
N ASN A 164 -1.40 -7.61 -5.66
CA ASN A 164 -0.69 -6.34 -5.47
C ASN A 164 0.67 -6.36 -6.18
N ALA A 165 1.47 -7.41 -5.96
CA ALA A 165 2.80 -7.54 -6.54
C ALA A 165 2.79 -7.53 -8.08
N ALA A 166 1.76 -8.08 -8.71
CA ALA A 166 1.58 -8.06 -10.16
C ALA A 166 1.45 -6.64 -10.75
N LEU A 167 1.03 -5.66 -9.95
CA LEU A 167 0.92 -4.26 -10.37
C LEU A 167 2.15 -3.41 -9.98
N TRP A 168 3.17 -4.00 -9.36
CA TRP A 168 4.38 -3.24 -9.03
C TRP A 168 5.22 -2.89 -10.25
N GLY A 169 5.12 -3.68 -11.35
CA GLY A 169 5.97 -3.52 -12.52
C GLY A 169 7.40 -4.04 -12.30
N LEU A 170 7.61 -4.88 -11.29
CA LEU A 170 8.89 -5.43 -10.89
C LEU A 170 8.96 -6.96 -11.08
N LEU A 171 7.81 -7.61 -11.29
CA LEU A 171 7.76 -9.04 -11.54
C LEU A 171 8.01 -9.34 -13.02
N ARG A 172 8.68 -10.45 -13.27
CA ARG A 172 8.80 -11.03 -14.62
C ARG A 172 7.42 -11.44 -15.14
N SER A 173 7.32 -11.64 -16.43
CA SER A 173 6.06 -12.01 -17.09
C SER A 173 5.45 -13.33 -16.59
N ASP A 174 6.27 -14.21 -16.00
CA ASP A 174 5.83 -15.47 -15.37
C ASP A 174 5.24 -15.26 -13.96
N GLY A 175 5.36 -14.05 -13.38
CA GLY A 175 4.85 -13.70 -12.07
C GLY A 175 5.55 -14.39 -10.88
N THR A 176 6.66 -15.08 -11.11
CA THR A 176 7.30 -15.93 -10.09
C THR A 176 8.58 -15.33 -9.50
N HIS A 177 9.20 -14.38 -10.19
CA HIS A 177 10.46 -13.78 -9.79
C HIS A 177 10.46 -12.28 -10.09
N TYR A 178 11.25 -11.52 -9.34
CA TYR A 178 11.53 -10.13 -9.66
C TYR A 178 12.42 -10.04 -10.91
N ASP A 179 12.16 -9.02 -11.75
CA ASP A 179 13.06 -8.70 -12.86
C ASP A 179 14.30 -7.99 -12.33
N ALA A 180 15.47 -8.48 -12.67
CA ALA A 180 16.74 -7.92 -12.21
C ALA A 180 17.29 -6.80 -13.11
N ARG A 181 16.52 -6.37 -14.14
CA ARG A 181 16.92 -5.33 -15.08
C ARG A 181 16.63 -3.93 -14.57
#